data_2cb03b70d945ee7b3a1a755defd456c0
#
_entry.id   2cb03b70d945ee7b3a1a755defd456c0
#
_cell.length_a   1.000
_cell.length_b   1.000
_cell.length_c   1.000
_cell.angle_alpha   90.00
_cell.angle_beta   90.00
_cell.angle_gamma   90.00
#
_symmetry.space_group_name_H-M   'P 1'
#
loop_
_entity.id
_entity.type
_entity.pdbx_description
1 polymer ?
#
loop_
_entity_poly.entity_id
_entity_poly.type
_entity_poly.pdbx_seq_one_letter_code
_entity_poly.pdbx_strand_id
1 'polypeptide(L)'
;LLRLVSVDLGAVAEITALAEVFDFARDYLGLLKAAVIAAGIVPPGMEGASQPFSQLLAELTGKPGYGIEIVSKVNGIPKGSRLAVSTSLLACLIAVCMRATGQARNLTGQLCEEDRRLAAARAILGEWLGGSGGGWQDSGGVWPGVKLIQGTAAAPGDPEFGVSRGCLLPRHTILSNQQVTPETRRRLQESLVLVHGGMAQDVGPILEMVTERYLLRSEAEWEARREAIAILDEILGLLERGDIAGIGEATERNFQRPIRTIIPWAGNAYTDALISRVRAEMG
;
A
#
# COMPACT_ATOMS: atom_id res chain seq x y z
N LEU A 1 -0.99 -25.06 15.97
CA LEU A 1 -1.63 -24.83 14.69
C LEU A 1 -1.76 -23.33 14.44
N LEU A 2 -1.31 -22.83 13.29
CA LEU A 2 -1.65 -21.52 12.76
C LEU A 2 -2.72 -21.72 11.68
N ARG A 3 -3.87 -21.05 11.85
CA ARG A 3 -4.97 -21.11 10.90
C ARG A 3 -5.12 -19.75 10.21
N LEU A 4 -5.06 -19.74 8.89
CA LEU A 4 -5.21 -18.56 8.05
C LEU A 4 -6.52 -18.66 7.26
N VAL A 5 -7.36 -17.64 7.34
CA VAL A 5 -8.66 -17.61 6.68
C VAL A 5 -8.80 -16.31 5.89
N SER A 6 -9.04 -16.41 4.60
CA SER A 6 -9.48 -15.29 3.76
C SER A 6 -10.94 -15.50 3.38
N VAL A 7 -11.83 -14.69 3.97
CA VAL A 7 -13.27 -14.75 3.69
C VAL A 7 -13.55 -14.39 2.22
N ASP A 8 -12.81 -13.39 1.69
CA ASP A 8 -13.00 -12.88 0.33
C ASP A 8 -12.59 -13.88 -0.75
N LEU A 9 -11.60 -14.72 -0.44
CA LEU A 9 -11.12 -15.76 -1.36
C LEU A 9 -11.82 -17.11 -1.12
N GLY A 10 -12.57 -17.26 -0.02
CA GLY A 10 -13.11 -18.54 0.40
C GLY A 10 -12.01 -19.56 0.71
N ALA A 11 -10.84 -19.11 1.13
CA ALA A 11 -9.65 -19.94 1.29
C ALA A 11 -9.27 -20.07 2.79
N VAL A 12 -8.86 -21.30 3.17
CA VAL A 12 -8.40 -21.63 4.51
C VAL A 12 -7.12 -22.45 4.39
N ALA A 13 -6.12 -22.14 5.22
CA ALA A 13 -4.94 -22.98 5.41
C ALA A 13 -4.72 -23.26 6.88
N GLU A 14 -4.44 -24.53 7.20
CA GLU A 14 -4.00 -24.99 8.50
C GLU A 14 -2.51 -25.34 8.42
N ILE A 15 -1.70 -24.55 9.08
CA ILE A 15 -0.23 -24.62 9.03
C ILE A 15 0.28 -25.30 10.29
N THR A 16 0.99 -26.38 10.12
CA THR A 16 1.53 -27.21 11.19
C THR A 16 3.05 -27.22 11.25
N ALA A 17 3.71 -26.80 10.16
CA ALA A 17 5.17 -26.75 10.04
C ALA A 17 5.64 -25.35 9.62
N LEU A 18 6.83 -24.94 10.07
CA LEU A 18 7.43 -23.66 9.72
C LEU A 18 7.59 -23.47 8.21
N ALA A 19 8.04 -24.51 7.50
CA ALA A 19 8.22 -24.46 6.04
C ALA A 19 6.94 -24.06 5.28
N GLU A 20 5.76 -24.42 5.80
CA GLU A 20 4.49 -24.09 5.15
C GLU A 20 4.17 -22.58 5.22
N VAL A 21 4.74 -21.85 6.19
CA VAL A 21 4.58 -20.38 6.30
C VAL A 21 5.32 -19.69 5.16
N PHE A 22 6.48 -20.21 4.76
CA PHE A 22 7.32 -19.66 3.69
C PHE A 22 6.95 -20.16 2.30
N ASP A 23 6.09 -21.17 2.19
CA ASP A 23 5.63 -21.69 0.92
C ASP A 23 4.46 -20.85 0.36
N PHE A 24 4.82 -19.77 -0.36
CA PHE A 24 3.86 -18.84 -0.98
C PHE A 24 3.17 -19.44 -2.22
N ALA A 25 3.72 -20.48 -2.82
CA ALA A 25 3.17 -21.10 -4.03
C ALA A 25 2.07 -22.12 -3.73
N ARG A 26 1.93 -22.55 -2.50
CA ARG A 26 1.05 -23.66 -2.09
C ARG A 26 -0.44 -23.32 -2.19
N ASP A 27 -0.79 -22.05 -1.93
CA ASP A 27 -2.18 -21.61 -1.82
C ASP A 27 -2.33 -20.11 -2.14
N TYR A 28 -3.57 -19.61 -2.12
CA TYR A 28 -3.88 -18.21 -2.37
C TYR A 28 -3.77 -17.31 -1.12
N LEU A 29 -3.17 -17.79 -0.03
CA LEU A 29 -3.06 -17.06 1.25
C LEU A 29 -1.69 -16.40 1.44
N GLY A 30 -0.93 -16.20 0.38
CA GLY A 30 0.40 -15.58 0.41
C GLY A 30 0.41 -14.25 1.17
N LEU A 31 -0.61 -13.41 1.03
CA LEU A 31 -0.71 -12.13 1.74
C LEU A 31 -0.81 -12.33 3.27
N LEU A 32 -1.56 -13.32 3.73
CA LEU A 32 -1.68 -13.63 5.16
C LEU A 32 -0.39 -14.23 5.71
N LYS A 33 0.30 -15.08 4.94
CA LYS A 33 1.63 -15.59 5.28
C LYS A 33 2.64 -14.45 5.38
N ALA A 34 2.63 -13.53 4.42
CA ALA A 34 3.46 -12.32 4.45
C ALA A 34 3.19 -11.47 5.70
N ALA A 35 1.92 -11.33 6.11
CA ALA A 35 1.56 -10.63 7.34
C ALA A 35 2.14 -11.31 8.60
N VAL A 36 2.08 -12.64 8.67
CA VAL A 36 2.64 -13.44 9.79
C VAL A 36 4.15 -13.23 9.90
N ILE A 37 4.85 -13.26 8.76
CA ILE A 37 6.30 -13.07 8.69
C ILE A 37 6.66 -11.61 9.02
N ALA A 38 6.05 -10.65 8.35
CA ALA A 38 6.33 -9.23 8.52
C ALA A 38 5.94 -8.71 9.92
N ALA A 39 4.91 -9.28 10.56
CA ALA A 39 4.56 -8.96 11.94
C ALA A 39 5.54 -9.55 12.97
N GLY A 40 6.47 -10.41 12.54
CA GLY A 40 7.43 -11.06 13.42
C GLY A 40 6.86 -12.22 14.26
N ILE A 41 5.69 -12.75 13.88
CA ILE A 41 5.15 -13.99 14.49
C ILE A 41 6.04 -15.16 14.10
N VAL A 42 6.41 -15.23 12.83
CA VAL A 42 7.44 -16.15 12.33
C VAL A 42 8.49 -15.30 11.60
N PRO A 43 9.57 -14.87 12.28
CA PRO A 43 10.59 -14.04 11.65
C PRO A 43 11.26 -14.73 10.45
N PRO A 44 11.74 -13.98 9.43
CA PRO A 44 12.41 -14.56 8.25
C PRO A 44 13.59 -15.47 8.59
N GLY A 45 14.34 -15.18 9.66
CA GLY A 45 15.47 -16.00 10.12
C GLY A 45 15.07 -17.40 10.64
N MET A 46 13.78 -17.67 10.75
CA MET A 46 13.27 -19.01 11.14
C MET A 46 13.07 -19.92 9.92
N GLU A 47 13.23 -19.45 8.71
CA GLU A 47 13.18 -20.28 7.52
C GLU A 47 14.28 -21.36 7.59
N GLY A 48 13.89 -22.63 7.42
CA GLY A 48 14.81 -23.75 7.56
C GLY A 48 15.19 -24.14 9.00
N ALA A 49 14.65 -23.45 10.03
CA ALA A 49 14.89 -23.84 11.42
C ALA A 49 14.27 -25.19 11.76
N SER A 50 14.97 -25.97 12.59
CA SER A 50 14.50 -27.27 13.06
C SER A 50 13.56 -27.22 14.26
N GLN A 51 13.28 -26.00 14.80
CA GLN A 51 12.38 -25.84 15.93
C GLN A 51 10.97 -26.30 15.57
N PRO A 52 10.32 -27.12 16.40
CA PRO A 52 8.91 -27.47 16.18
C PRO A 52 8.01 -26.24 16.18
N PHE A 53 7.16 -26.10 15.17
CA PHE A 53 6.25 -24.95 15.05
C PHE A 53 5.30 -24.82 16.24
N SER A 54 4.87 -25.94 16.82
CA SER A 54 4.06 -25.96 18.03
C SER A 54 4.77 -25.36 19.26
N GLN A 55 6.09 -25.48 19.34
CA GLN A 55 6.88 -24.84 20.38
C GLN A 55 6.92 -23.33 20.22
N LEU A 56 7.19 -22.83 19.01
CA LEU A 56 7.15 -21.40 18.69
C LEU A 56 5.77 -20.79 19.04
N LEU A 57 4.68 -21.46 18.68
CA LEU A 57 3.33 -20.99 19.00
C LEU A 57 3.06 -21.00 20.51
N ALA A 58 3.57 -22.00 21.25
CA ALA A 58 3.44 -22.05 22.71
C ALA A 58 4.20 -20.89 23.39
N GLU A 59 5.38 -20.56 22.90
CA GLU A 59 6.17 -19.41 23.38
C GLU A 59 5.43 -18.09 23.11
N LEU A 60 4.90 -17.89 21.91
CA LEU A 60 4.16 -16.68 21.53
C LEU A 60 2.84 -16.52 22.29
N THR A 61 2.10 -17.61 22.52
CA THR A 61 0.81 -17.57 23.21
C THR A 61 0.94 -17.65 24.72
N GLY A 62 2.11 -17.99 25.23
CA GLY A 62 2.37 -18.27 26.65
C GLY A 62 1.70 -19.54 27.17
N LYS A 63 1.17 -20.39 26.27
CA LYS A 63 0.41 -21.60 26.65
C LYS A 63 0.66 -22.76 25.68
N PRO A 64 1.13 -23.93 26.17
CA PRO A 64 1.22 -25.14 25.36
C PRO A 64 -0.14 -25.55 24.78
N GLY A 65 -0.17 -26.01 23.53
CA GLY A 65 -1.37 -26.51 22.87
C GLY A 65 -2.28 -25.42 22.28
N TYR A 66 -1.98 -24.14 22.51
CA TYR A 66 -2.68 -23.03 21.85
C TYR A 66 -2.10 -22.76 20.47
N GLY A 67 -2.94 -22.23 19.59
CA GLY A 67 -2.59 -21.78 18.25
C GLY A 67 -3.00 -20.35 18.02
N ILE A 68 -2.78 -19.90 16.79
CA ILE A 68 -3.19 -18.56 16.32
C ILE A 68 -4.11 -18.74 15.13
N GLU A 69 -5.24 -18.05 15.13
CA GLU A 69 -6.10 -17.91 13.97
C GLU A 69 -6.10 -16.47 13.48
N ILE A 70 -5.89 -16.28 12.18
CA ILE A 70 -5.95 -14.97 11.51
C ILE A 70 -7.04 -15.05 10.46
N VAL A 71 -8.07 -14.20 10.61
CA VAL A 71 -9.19 -14.10 9.67
C VAL A 71 -9.16 -12.73 9.00
N SER A 72 -9.10 -12.71 7.68
CA SER A 72 -9.17 -11.49 6.88
C SER A 72 -10.49 -11.38 6.12
N LYS A 73 -11.01 -10.15 6.07
CA LYS A 73 -12.19 -9.79 5.27
C LYS A 73 -12.08 -8.35 4.80
N VAL A 74 -12.35 -8.11 3.53
CA VAL A 74 -12.46 -6.78 2.93
C VAL A 74 -13.94 -6.48 2.68
N ASN A 75 -14.43 -5.37 3.24
CA ASN A 75 -15.84 -5.01 3.13
C ASN A 75 -16.07 -3.94 2.06
N GLY A 76 -16.94 -4.23 1.08
CA GLY A 76 -17.42 -3.24 0.13
C GLY A 76 -16.42 -2.72 -0.89
N ILE A 77 -15.23 -3.32 -1.02
CA ILE A 77 -14.23 -2.94 -2.02
C ILE A 77 -14.10 -4.07 -3.04
N PRO A 78 -14.38 -3.82 -4.33
CA PRO A 78 -14.25 -4.83 -5.37
C PRO A 78 -12.82 -5.32 -5.54
N LYS A 79 -12.65 -6.61 -5.85
CA LYS A 79 -11.34 -7.17 -6.24
C LYS A 79 -10.82 -6.45 -7.49
N GLY A 80 -9.52 -6.16 -7.51
CA GLY A 80 -8.90 -5.45 -8.64
C GLY A 80 -9.21 -3.96 -8.70
N SER A 81 -9.78 -3.37 -7.65
CA SER A 81 -10.16 -1.95 -7.59
C SER A 81 -9.00 -0.95 -7.65
N ARG A 82 -7.76 -1.41 -7.47
CA ARG A 82 -6.55 -0.55 -7.42
C ARG A 82 -6.56 0.49 -6.30
N LEU A 83 -7.32 0.23 -5.23
CA LEU A 83 -7.42 1.11 -4.06
C LEU A 83 -6.42 0.75 -2.95
N ALA A 84 -5.23 0.26 -3.29
CA ALA A 84 -4.18 -0.15 -2.35
C ALA A 84 -4.67 -1.14 -1.27
N VAL A 85 -5.56 -2.06 -1.66
CA VAL A 85 -6.23 -2.98 -0.72
C VAL A 85 -5.23 -3.92 -0.08
N SER A 86 -4.27 -4.48 -0.83
CA SER A 86 -3.28 -5.42 -0.32
C SER A 86 -2.42 -4.80 0.78
N THR A 87 -1.83 -3.64 0.52
CA THR A 87 -0.99 -2.93 1.51
C THR A 87 -1.79 -2.47 2.72
N SER A 88 -3.03 -1.99 2.53
CA SER A 88 -3.90 -1.60 3.63
C SER A 88 -4.33 -2.80 4.48
N LEU A 89 -4.64 -3.94 3.85
CA LEU A 89 -4.97 -5.19 4.54
C LEU A 89 -3.76 -5.71 5.31
N LEU A 90 -2.57 -5.73 4.69
CA LEU A 90 -1.32 -6.09 5.38
C LEU A 90 -1.09 -5.20 6.60
N ALA A 91 -1.20 -3.89 6.46
CA ALA A 91 -1.02 -2.96 7.57
C ALA A 91 -2.02 -3.23 8.73
N CYS A 92 -3.28 -3.53 8.41
CA CYS A 92 -4.28 -3.90 9.41
C CYS A 92 -3.94 -5.23 10.10
N LEU A 93 -3.58 -6.27 9.35
CA LEU A 93 -3.19 -7.59 9.88
C LEU A 93 -1.95 -7.47 10.77
N ILE A 94 -0.93 -6.77 10.31
CA ILE A 94 0.30 -6.53 11.07
C ILE A 94 0.01 -5.76 12.35
N ALA A 95 -0.81 -4.70 12.30
CA ALA A 95 -1.18 -3.92 13.48
C ALA A 95 -1.93 -4.76 14.52
N VAL A 96 -2.83 -5.64 14.09
CA VAL A 96 -3.52 -6.59 14.98
C VAL A 96 -2.54 -7.59 15.58
N CYS A 97 -1.63 -8.15 14.78
CA CYS A 97 -0.58 -9.06 15.27
C CYS A 97 0.36 -8.36 16.25
N MET A 98 0.79 -7.13 15.97
CA MET A 98 1.62 -6.35 16.89
C MET A 98 0.93 -6.11 18.24
N ARG A 99 -0.38 -5.85 18.23
CA ARG A 99 -1.16 -5.71 19.47
C ARG A 99 -1.27 -7.03 20.23
N ALA A 100 -1.59 -8.11 19.53
CA ALA A 100 -1.76 -9.43 20.12
C ALA A 100 -0.47 -9.98 20.75
N THR A 101 0.68 -9.59 20.23
CA THR A 101 2.01 -10.03 20.70
C THR A 101 2.72 -9.00 21.59
N GLY A 102 2.04 -7.92 22.00
CA GLY A 102 2.61 -6.90 22.88
C GLY A 102 3.68 -6.01 22.24
N GLN A 103 3.79 -6.00 20.92
CA GLN A 103 4.72 -5.14 20.19
C GLN A 103 4.20 -3.71 20.02
N ALA A 104 2.89 -3.49 20.08
CA ALA A 104 2.29 -2.16 20.01
C ALA A 104 2.13 -1.57 21.42
N ARG A 105 2.37 -0.26 21.55
CA ARG A 105 2.22 0.47 22.82
C ARG A 105 0.78 0.55 23.29
N ASN A 106 -0.16 0.69 22.34
CA ASN A 106 -1.59 0.79 22.61
C ASN A 106 -2.33 -0.48 22.17
N LEU A 107 -2.99 -1.14 23.09
CA LEU A 107 -3.80 -2.34 22.78
C LEU A 107 -5.11 -2.00 22.09
N THR A 108 -5.65 -0.80 22.30
CA THR A 108 -6.92 -0.32 21.72
C THR A 108 -6.79 1.10 21.22
N GLY A 109 -7.77 1.56 20.44
CA GLY A 109 -7.78 2.92 19.89
C GLY A 109 -6.82 3.11 18.72
N GLN A 110 -6.36 4.33 18.49
CA GLN A 110 -5.43 4.66 17.43
C GLN A 110 -4.01 4.19 17.77
N LEU A 111 -3.28 3.71 16.76
CA LEU A 111 -1.84 3.48 16.91
C LEU A 111 -1.11 4.81 17.16
N CYS A 112 -0.10 4.82 18.02
CA CYS A 112 0.83 5.94 18.07
C CYS A 112 1.62 6.04 16.75
N GLU A 113 2.28 7.16 16.53
CA GLU A 113 2.94 7.40 15.23
C GLU A 113 4.05 6.39 14.96
N GLU A 114 4.84 6.03 15.97
CA GLU A 114 5.92 5.04 15.81
C GLU A 114 5.37 3.65 15.44
N ASP A 115 4.33 3.18 16.14
CA ASP A 115 3.70 1.89 15.84
C ASP A 115 3.05 1.89 14.45
N ARG A 116 2.46 3.03 14.06
CA ARG A 116 1.87 3.22 12.74
C ARG A 116 2.92 3.15 11.63
N ARG A 117 4.04 3.85 11.81
CA ARG A 117 5.17 3.81 10.87
C ARG A 117 5.76 2.42 10.77
N LEU A 118 5.92 1.72 11.89
CA LEU A 118 6.41 0.34 11.90
C LEU A 118 5.45 -0.61 11.17
N ALA A 119 4.14 -0.51 11.43
CA ALA A 119 3.14 -1.32 10.73
C ALA A 119 3.16 -1.05 9.21
N ALA A 120 3.29 0.22 8.79
CA ALA A 120 3.37 0.59 7.38
C ALA A 120 4.66 0.08 6.71
N ALA A 121 5.82 0.21 7.37
CA ALA A 121 7.09 -0.32 6.85
C ALA A 121 7.04 -1.84 6.69
N ARG A 122 6.51 -2.55 7.69
CA ARG A 122 6.30 -4.00 7.65
C ARG A 122 5.31 -4.41 6.54
N ALA A 123 4.28 -3.59 6.27
CA ALA A 123 3.35 -3.86 5.17
C ALA A 123 4.02 -3.75 3.81
N ILE A 124 4.88 -2.76 3.60
CA ILE A 124 5.69 -2.64 2.37
C ILE A 124 6.58 -3.87 2.19
N LEU A 125 7.28 -4.29 3.25
CA LEU A 125 8.10 -5.51 3.21
C LEU A 125 7.25 -6.77 2.96
N GLY A 126 6.05 -6.83 3.53
CA GLY A 126 5.11 -7.93 3.31
C GLY A 126 4.64 -8.03 1.85
N GLU A 127 4.44 -6.90 1.17
CA GLU A 127 4.15 -6.87 -0.27
C GLU A 127 5.31 -7.49 -1.08
N TRP A 128 6.55 -7.16 -0.74
CA TRP A 128 7.71 -7.72 -1.41
C TRP A 128 7.86 -9.23 -1.17
N LEU A 129 7.60 -9.70 0.06
CA LEU A 129 7.57 -11.13 0.37
C LEU A 129 6.52 -11.87 -0.46
N GLY A 130 5.36 -11.24 -0.69
CA GLY A 130 4.29 -11.78 -1.52
C GLY A 130 4.56 -11.69 -3.03
N GLY A 131 5.68 -11.10 -3.46
CA GLY A 131 6.06 -10.94 -4.87
C GLY A 131 5.28 -9.86 -5.62
N SER A 132 4.44 -9.06 -4.95
CA SER A 132 3.63 -8.02 -5.60
C SER A 132 4.44 -6.77 -5.95
N GLY A 133 5.56 -6.53 -5.26
CA GLY A 133 6.39 -5.35 -5.48
C GLY A 133 5.68 -4.02 -5.25
N GLY A 134 4.67 -3.99 -4.37
CA GLY A 134 3.82 -2.83 -4.10
C GLY A 134 4.60 -1.56 -3.81
N GLY A 135 4.08 -0.42 -4.28
CA GLY A 135 4.72 0.88 -4.11
C GLY A 135 4.60 1.40 -2.67
N TRP A 136 5.60 2.12 -2.22
CA TRP A 136 5.59 2.74 -0.90
C TRP A 136 4.44 3.76 -0.72
N GLN A 137 3.90 4.35 -1.78
CA GLN A 137 2.77 5.28 -1.73
C GLN A 137 1.49 4.64 -1.21
N ASP A 138 1.31 3.33 -1.38
CA ASP A 138 0.13 2.60 -0.92
C ASP A 138 0.02 2.58 0.60
N SER A 139 1.15 2.75 1.30
CA SER A 139 1.18 2.94 2.75
C SER A 139 0.39 4.16 3.22
N GLY A 140 0.11 5.11 2.32
CA GLY A 140 -0.68 6.30 2.62
C GLY A 140 -2.06 6.02 3.20
N GLY A 141 -2.64 4.85 2.92
CA GLY A 141 -3.90 4.40 3.52
C GLY A 141 -3.88 4.26 5.04
N VAL A 142 -2.70 4.12 5.64
CA VAL A 142 -2.52 3.98 7.10
C VAL A 142 -2.69 5.32 7.84
N TRP A 143 -2.55 6.45 7.15
CA TRP A 143 -2.74 7.79 7.71
C TRP A 143 -4.05 8.42 7.21
N PRO A 144 -4.84 9.04 8.08
CA PRO A 144 -6.10 9.68 7.68
C PRO A 144 -5.86 11.03 6.98
N GLY A 145 -6.88 11.51 6.27
CA GLY A 145 -6.93 12.86 5.72
C GLY A 145 -6.19 13.06 4.41
N VAL A 146 -6.21 14.30 3.91
CA VAL A 146 -5.44 14.73 2.74
C VAL A 146 -3.98 14.85 3.13
N LYS A 147 -3.10 14.22 2.37
CA LYS A 147 -1.67 14.16 2.70
C LYS A 147 -0.78 14.25 1.48
N LEU A 148 0.40 14.78 1.68
CA LEU A 148 1.51 14.71 0.74
C LEU A 148 2.41 13.54 1.13
N ILE A 149 2.71 12.65 0.18
CA ILE A 149 3.60 11.52 0.35
C ILE A 149 4.85 11.75 -0.50
N GLN A 150 6.01 11.79 0.14
CA GLN A 150 7.27 12.10 -0.53
C GLN A 150 8.32 11.04 -0.23
N GLY A 151 9.03 10.59 -1.26
CA GLY A 151 10.25 9.81 -1.08
C GLY A 151 11.29 10.62 -0.30
N THR A 152 12.01 9.97 0.61
CA THR A 152 12.98 10.61 1.49
C THR A 152 14.35 9.97 1.29
N ALA A 153 15.40 10.79 1.22
CA ALA A 153 16.76 10.28 1.28
C ALA A 153 17.07 9.81 2.72
N ALA A 154 17.80 8.71 2.83
CA ALA A 154 18.26 8.21 4.12
C ALA A 154 19.29 9.17 4.72
N ALA A 155 19.11 9.50 5.99
CA ALA A 155 19.98 10.39 6.77
C ALA A 155 20.64 9.62 7.93
N PRO A 156 21.70 10.15 8.55
CA PRO A 156 22.28 9.54 9.75
C PRO A 156 21.20 9.28 10.81
N GLY A 157 21.11 8.04 11.28
CA GLY A 157 20.08 7.58 12.22
C GLY A 157 18.95 6.77 11.57
N ASP A 158 18.79 6.82 10.26
CA ASP A 158 17.84 5.94 9.57
C ASP A 158 18.43 4.53 9.38
N PRO A 159 17.62 3.46 9.47
CA PRO A 159 18.09 2.09 9.28
C PRO A 159 18.74 1.85 7.91
N GLU A 160 18.33 2.59 6.90
CA GLU A 160 18.84 2.49 5.53
C GLU A 160 20.13 3.27 5.28
N PHE A 161 20.56 4.13 6.20
CA PHE A 161 21.74 4.99 6.01
C PHE A 161 23.00 4.17 5.74
N GLY A 162 23.66 4.45 4.63
CA GLY A 162 24.84 3.71 4.19
C GLY A 162 24.56 2.40 3.44
N VAL A 163 23.28 1.94 3.44
CA VAL A 163 22.84 0.74 2.71
C VAL A 163 22.06 1.12 1.45
N SER A 164 21.17 2.10 1.57
CA SER A 164 20.35 2.62 0.48
C SER A 164 20.41 4.14 0.43
N ARG A 165 20.14 4.70 -0.76
CA ARG A 165 19.99 6.17 -0.92
C ARG A 165 18.66 6.68 -0.36
N GLY A 166 17.62 5.86 -0.37
CA GLY A 166 16.28 6.23 0.07
C GLY A 166 15.85 5.46 1.30
N CYS A 167 14.91 6.03 2.06
CA CYS A 167 14.20 5.31 3.10
C CYS A 167 13.14 4.40 2.49
N LEU A 168 12.94 3.23 3.10
CA LEU A 168 11.85 2.30 2.75
C LEU A 168 10.50 2.99 2.92
N LEU A 169 10.30 3.69 4.04
CA LEU A 169 9.06 4.38 4.33
C LEU A 169 9.13 5.84 3.90
N PRO A 170 8.20 6.32 3.05
CA PRO A 170 8.16 7.73 2.65
C PRO A 170 7.75 8.63 3.82
N ARG A 171 7.94 9.92 3.63
CA ARG A 171 7.41 10.94 4.53
C ARG A 171 5.94 11.16 4.23
N HIS A 172 5.10 11.09 5.26
CA HIS A 172 3.69 11.44 5.20
C HIS A 172 3.46 12.78 5.89
N THR A 173 3.10 13.80 5.13
CA THR A 173 2.74 15.12 5.66
C THR A 173 1.24 15.29 5.55
N ILE A 174 0.52 15.21 6.68
CA ILE A 174 -0.93 15.43 6.72
C ILE A 174 -1.17 16.94 6.63
N LEU A 175 -1.91 17.35 5.59
CA LEU A 175 -2.25 18.75 5.39
C LEU A 175 -3.25 19.19 6.44
N SER A 176 -2.92 20.27 7.15
CA SER A 176 -3.73 20.82 8.24
C SER A 176 -5.04 21.44 7.72
N ASN A 177 -5.96 21.75 8.64
CA ASN A 177 -7.18 22.49 8.30
C ASN A 177 -6.90 23.94 7.87
N GLN A 178 -5.72 24.48 8.15
CA GLN A 178 -5.29 25.79 7.64
C GLN A 178 -4.83 25.72 6.19
N GLN A 179 -4.19 24.61 5.80
CA GLN A 179 -3.73 24.36 4.42
C GLN A 179 -4.87 23.86 3.52
N VAL A 180 -5.72 22.98 4.02
CA VAL A 180 -6.89 22.48 3.30
C VAL A 180 -8.09 22.59 4.22
N THR A 181 -8.93 23.59 3.99
CA THR A 181 -10.07 23.88 4.86
C THR A 181 -11.07 22.71 4.89
N PRO A 182 -11.88 22.58 5.96
CA PRO A 182 -12.97 21.59 6.00
C PRO A 182 -13.93 21.73 4.82
N GLU A 183 -14.20 22.96 4.37
CA GLU A 183 -15.03 23.22 3.20
C GLU A 183 -14.38 22.70 1.90
N THR A 184 -13.09 22.95 1.70
CA THR A 184 -12.34 22.40 0.54
C THR A 184 -12.40 20.88 0.55
N ARG A 185 -12.22 20.24 1.72
CA ARG A 185 -12.30 18.77 1.87
C ARG A 185 -13.68 18.24 1.51
N ARG A 186 -14.74 18.90 1.98
CA ARG A 186 -16.12 18.52 1.69
C ARG A 186 -16.40 18.62 0.18
N ARG A 187 -16.06 19.75 -0.43
CA ARG A 187 -16.24 19.97 -1.88
C ARG A 187 -15.44 18.96 -2.71
N LEU A 188 -14.20 18.67 -2.33
CA LEU A 188 -13.39 17.65 -3.01
C LEU A 188 -14.05 16.27 -2.91
N GLN A 189 -14.52 15.88 -1.72
CA GLN A 189 -15.23 14.62 -1.51
C GLN A 189 -16.51 14.51 -2.35
N GLU A 190 -17.28 15.57 -2.45
CA GLU A 190 -18.51 15.63 -3.25
C GLU A 190 -18.24 15.61 -4.76
N SER A 191 -17.05 16.03 -5.18
CA SER A 191 -16.67 16.09 -6.60
C SER A 191 -15.95 14.82 -7.07
N LEU A 192 -15.49 13.94 -6.16
CA LEU A 192 -14.80 12.71 -6.51
C LEU A 192 -15.78 11.61 -6.90
N VAL A 193 -15.59 11.06 -8.09
CA VAL A 193 -16.31 9.88 -8.58
C VAL A 193 -15.32 8.76 -8.85
N LEU A 194 -15.54 7.61 -8.21
CA LEU A 194 -14.74 6.41 -8.46
C LEU A 194 -15.49 5.49 -9.42
N VAL A 195 -14.86 5.17 -10.53
CA VAL A 195 -15.40 4.25 -11.53
C VAL A 195 -14.52 3.01 -11.59
N HIS A 196 -15.12 1.83 -11.44
CA HIS A 196 -14.40 0.56 -11.57
C HIS A 196 -14.05 0.29 -13.03
N GLY A 197 -12.76 0.14 -13.33
CA GLY A 197 -12.23 0.00 -14.69
C GLY A 197 -12.40 -1.39 -15.33
N GLY A 198 -13.09 -2.33 -14.68
CA GLY A 198 -13.36 -3.67 -15.19
C GLY A 198 -12.45 -4.74 -14.59
N MET A 199 -11.46 -5.23 -15.34
CA MET A 199 -10.63 -6.36 -14.92
C MET A 199 -9.43 -5.96 -14.06
N ALA A 200 -9.06 -6.85 -13.14
CA ALA A 200 -7.77 -6.77 -12.47
C ALA A 200 -6.63 -6.92 -13.49
N GLN A 201 -5.57 -6.14 -13.30
CA GLN A 201 -4.35 -6.20 -14.13
C GLN A 201 -3.19 -6.74 -13.29
N ASP A 202 -2.30 -7.50 -13.90
CA ASP A 202 -1.01 -7.81 -13.31
C ASP A 202 -0.12 -6.56 -13.39
N VAL A 203 0.31 -6.05 -12.22
CA VAL A 203 1.15 -4.84 -12.14
C VAL A 203 2.64 -5.15 -12.15
N GLY A 204 3.06 -6.39 -11.91
CA GLY A 204 4.46 -6.77 -11.88
C GLY A 204 5.22 -6.30 -13.13
N PRO A 205 4.83 -6.72 -14.34
CA PRO A 205 5.50 -6.29 -15.58
C PRO A 205 5.48 -4.78 -15.81
N ILE A 206 4.43 -4.10 -15.36
CA ILE A 206 4.33 -2.63 -15.48
C ILE A 206 5.37 -1.96 -14.56
N LEU A 207 5.49 -2.42 -13.32
CA LEU A 207 6.45 -1.90 -12.36
C LEU A 207 7.89 -2.15 -12.79
N GLU A 208 8.18 -3.33 -13.34
CA GLU A 208 9.50 -3.66 -13.90
C GLU A 208 9.87 -2.68 -15.03
N MET A 209 8.99 -2.50 -15.99
CA MET A 209 9.19 -1.56 -17.10
C MET A 209 9.40 -0.12 -16.62
N VAL A 210 8.56 0.37 -15.69
CA VAL A 210 8.66 1.73 -15.13
C VAL A 210 10.00 1.92 -14.40
N THR A 211 10.44 0.90 -13.67
CA THR A 211 11.72 0.90 -12.96
C THR A 211 12.90 0.87 -13.91
N GLU A 212 12.87 0.00 -14.91
CA GLU A 212 13.91 -0.10 -15.93
C GLU A 212 14.11 1.24 -16.64
N ARG A 213 13.05 1.84 -17.15
CA ARG A 213 13.11 3.13 -17.84
C ARG A 213 13.57 4.27 -16.93
N TYR A 214 13.18 4.25 -15.65
CA TYR A 214 13.70 5.18 -14.68
C TYR A 214 15.21 5.05 -14.49
N LEU A 215 15.72 3.82 -14.39
CA LEU A 215 17.16 3.54 -14.24
C LEU A 215 17.95 3.91 -15.49
N LEU A 216 17.39 3.63 -16.68
CA LEU A 216 17.97 3.99 -17.97
C LEU A 216 17.90 5.49 -18.27
N ARG A 217 17.15 6.26 -17.50
CA ARG A 217 16.99 7.72 -17.65
C ARG A 217 16.53 8.14 -19.04
N SER A 218 15.54 7.44 -19.60
CA SER A 218 14.89 7.84 -20.83
C SER A 218 14.47 9.31 -20.77
N GLU A 219 14.89 10.11 -21.72
CA GLU A 219 14.69 11.56 -21.72
C GLU A 219 13.21 11.95 -21.62
N ALA A 220 12.37 11.34 -22.47
CA ALA A 220 10.93 11.62 -22.49
C ALA A 220 10.24 11.34 -21.15
N GLU A 221 10.60 10.22 -20.50
CA GLU A 221 10.04 9.87 -19.18
C GLU A 221 10.57 10.76 -18.07
N TRP A 222 11.83 11.14 -18.16
CA TRP A 222 12.43 12.04 -17.18
C TRP A 222 11.77 13.43 -17.24
N GLU A 223 11.48 13.93 -18.44
CA GLU A 223 10.71 15.15 -18.63
C GLU A 223 9.27 15.02 -18.11
N ALA A 224 8.60 13.90 -18.42
CA ALA A 224 7.27 13.61 -17.92
C ALA A 224 7.22 13.58 -16.39
N ARG A 225 8.25 13.02 -15.71
CA ARG A 225 8.36 13.04 -14.25
C ARG A 225 8.54 14.44 -13.68
N ARG A 226 9.36 15.28 -14.33
CA ARG A 226 9.50 16.68 -13.92
C ARG A 226 8.19 17.45 -14.06
N GLU A 227 7.46 17.23 -15.15
CA GLU A 227 6.15 17.83 -15.36
C GLU A 227 5.13 17.34 -14.32
N ALA A 228 5.12 16.05 -14.00
CA ALA A 228 4.25 15.50 -12.96
C ALA A 228 4.52 16.14 -11.58
N ILE A 229 5.78 16.44 -11.25
CA ILE A 229 6.15 17.15 -10.01
C ILE A 229 5.62 18.59 -10.05
N ALA A 230 5.77 19.30 -11.17
CA ALA A 230 5.26 20.66 -11.31
C ALA A 230 3.72 20.71 -11.19
N ILE A 231 3.03 19.71 -11.75
CA ILE A 231 1.57 19.57 -11.58
C ILE A 231 1.20 19.26 -10.14
N LEU A 232 1.98 18.46 -9.42
CA LEU A 232 1.76 18.21 -8.00
C LEU A 232 1.86 19.52 -7.19
N ASP A 233 2.87 20.33 -7.43
CA ASP A 233 3.04 21.64 -6.77
C ASP A 233 1.87 22.57 -7.08
N GLU A 234 1.38 22.57 -8.32
CA GLU A 234 0.17 23.30 -8.71
C GLU A 234 -1.06 22.80 -7.94
N ILE A 235 -1.27 21.48 -7.84
CA ILE A 235 -2.40 20.88 -7.12
C ILE A 235 -2.36 21.26 -5.62
N LEU A 236 -1.19 21.31 -5.00
CA LEU A 236 -1.05 21.76 -3.62
C LEU A 236 -1.55 23.20 -3.44
N GLY A 237 -1.16 24.10 -4.35
CA GLY A 237 -1.64 25.47 -4.34
C GLY A 237 -3.16 25.60 -4.62
N LEU A 238 -3.71 24.75 -5.48
CA LEU A 238 -5.15 24.68 -5.78
C LEU A 238 -5.94 24.19 -4.56
N LEU A 239 -5.42 23.18 -3.83
CA LEU A 239 -6.01 22.70 -2.58
C LEU A 239 -6.08 23.80 -1.51
N GLU A 240 -5.02 24.58 -1.36
CA GLU A 240 -4.98 25.70 -0.42
C GLU A 240 -6.01 26.80 -0.75
N ARG A 241 -6.23 27.06 -2.04
CA ARG A 241 -7.24 28.03 -2.51
C ARG A 241 -8.66 27.47 -2.57
N GLY A 242 -8.82 26.13 -2.41
CA GLY A 242 -10.13 25.48 -2.53
C GLY A 242 -10.66 25.43 -3.97
N ASP A 243 -9.78 25.50 -4.97
CA ASP A 243 -10.13 25.45 -6.38
C ASP A 243 -10.26 24.00 -6.87
N ILE A 244 -11.44 23.44 -6.71
CA ILE A 244 -11.71 22.03 -7.06
C ILE A 244 -11.73 21.82 -8.58
N ALA A 245 -12.21 22.79 -9.35
CA ALA A 245 -12.21 22.70 -10.80
C ALA A 245 -10.77 22.67 -11.35
N GLY A 246 -9.92 23.58 -10.87
CA GLY A 246 -8.50 23.58 -11.23
C GLY A 246 -7.77 22.30 -10.87
N ILE A 247 -8.11 21.64 -9.74
CA ILE A 247 -7.56 20.31 -9.39
C ILE A 247 -7.96 19.28 -10.44
N GLY A 248 -9.21 19.29 -10.90
CA GLY A 248 -9.68 18.42 -11.98
C GLY A 248 -8.88 18.61 -13.26
N GLU A 249 -8.70 19.86 -13.70
CA GLU A 249 -7.91 20.21 -14.90
C GLU A 249 -6.43 19.80 -14.77
N ALA A 250 -5.81 20.04 -13.62
CA ALA A 250 -4.43 19.65 -13.37
C ALA A 250 -4.27 18.12 -13.37
N THR A 251 -5.21 17.39 -12.78
CA THR A 251 -5.24 15.93 -12.78
C THR A 251 -5.40 15.38 -14.21
N GLU A 252 -6.25 16.00 -15.02
CA GLU A 252 -6.41 15.63 -16.43
C GLU A 252 -5.11 15.81 -17.23
N ARG A 253 -4.44 16.95 -17.08
CA ARG A 253 -3.13 17.18 -17.73
C ARG A 253 -2.11 16.14 -17.30
N ASN A 254 -2.07 15.80 -16.01
CA ASN A 254 -1.19 14.75 -15.49
C ASN A 254 -1.47 13.39 -16.14
N PHE A 255 -2.75 13.04 -16.32
CA PHE A 255 -3.12 11.78 -16.97
C PHE A 255 -2.76 11.76 -18.45
N GLN A 256 -3.07 12.83 -19.19
CA GLN A 256 -2.91 12.86 -20.65
C GLN A 256 -1.46 12.83 -21.12
N ARG A 257 -0.53 13.38 -20.36
CA ARG A 257 0.87 13.44 -20.77
C ARG A 257 1.83 12.72 -19.82
N PRO A 258 2.08 13.18 -18.58
CA PRO A 258 3.04 12.50 -17.70
C PRO A 258 2.73 11.02 -17.48
N ILE A 259 1.51 10.71 -17.05
CA ILE A 259 1.14 9.34 -16.72
C ILE A 259 1.22 8.42 -17.94
N ARG A 260 0.69 8.84 -19.10
CA ARG A 260 0.72 8.01 -20.32
C ARG A 260 2.12 7.87 -20.91
N THR A 261 3.03 8.80 -20.65
CA THR A 261 4.43 8.68 -21.06
C THR A 261 5.16 7.68 -20.16
N ILE A 262 4.96 7.77 -18.84
CA ILE A 262 5.61 6.89 -17.86
C ILE A 262 5.01 5.49 -17.92
N ILE A 263 3.69 5.37 -18.05
CA ILE A 263 2.92 4.12 -18.09
C ILE A 263 2.03 4.14 -19.34
N PRO A 264 2.52 3.70 -20.50
CA PRO A 264 1.74 3.73 -21.75
C PRO A 264 0.39 3.02 -21.69
N TRP A 265 0.27 2.02 -20.80
CA TRP A 265 -0.96 1.25 -20.58
C TRP A 265 -1.83 1.78 -19.43
N ALA A 266 -1.58 2.99 -18.94
CA ALA A 266 -2.42 3.62 -17.92
C ALA A 266 -3.86 3.87 -18.42
N GLY A 267 -4.02 4.05 -19.74
CA GLY A 267 -5.31 4.12 -20.41
C GLY A 267 -5.49 2.97 -21.42
N ASN A 268 -6.73 2.65 -21.70
CA ASN A 268 -7.12 1.72 -22.75
C ASN A 268 -8.35 2.28 -23.50
N ALA A 269 -8.74 1.66 -24.61
CA ALA A 269 -9.87 2.12 -25.43
C ALA A 269 -11.19 2.28 -24.64
N TYR A 270 -11.42 1.42 -23.65
CA TYR A 270 -12.62 1.49 -22.80
C TYR A 270 -12.57 2.72 -21.88
N THR A 271 -11.46 2.92 -21.17
CA THR A 271 -11.30 4.07 -20.27
C THR A 271 -11.31 5.38 -21.03
N ASP A 272 -10.71 5.42 -22.20
CA ASP A 272 -10.70 6.62 -23.07
C ASP A 272 -12.10 6.96 -23.60
N ALA A 273 -12.88 5.95 -24.03
CA ALA A 273 -14.26 6.13 -24.44
C ALA A 273 -15.14 6.62 -23.28
N LEU A 274 -14.95 6.06 -22.08
CA LEU A 274 -15.66 6.47 -20.88
C LEU A 274 -15.35 7.92 -20.49
N ILE A 275 -14.09 8.31 -20.45
CA ILE A 275 -13.66 9.68 -20.16
C ILE A 275 -14.26 10.64 -21.20
N SER A 276 -14.17 10.29 -22.49
CA SER A 276 -14.71 11.11 -23.57
C SER A 276 -16.22 11.30 -23.45
N ARG A 277 -16.95 10.23 -23.10
CA ARG A 277 -18.39 10.28 -22.92
C ARG A 277 -18.79 11.14 -21.71
N VAL A 278 -18.14 10.93 -20.55
CA VAL A 278 -18.40 11.75 -19.36
C VAL A 278 -18.17 13.23 -19.68
N ARG A 279 -17.08 13.53 -20.36
CA ARG A 279 -16.74 14.92 -20.75
C ARG A 279 -17.79 15.53 -21.71
N ALA A 280 -18.29 14.76 -22.66
CA ALA A 280 -19.32 15.23 -23.59
C ALA A 280 -20.68 15.46 -22.94
N GLU A 281 -21.02 14.69 -21.92
CA GLU A 281 -22.32 14.76 -21.22
C GLU A 281 -22.34 15.76 -20.06
N MET A 282 -21.20 15.95 -19.38
CA MET A 282 -21.11 16.74 -18.14
C MET A 282 -20.34 18.05 -18.29
N GLY A 283 -19.64 18.26 -19.35
CA GLY A 283 -18.86 19.48 -19.65
C GLY A 283 -17.40 19.34 -19.32
#